data_fa9bd6d3af9f3451d15cc7d68c5f0f5e
#
_entry.id   fa9bd6d3af9f3451d15cc7d68c5f0f5e
#
_cell.length_a   1.000
_cell.length_b   1.000
_cell.length_c   1.000
_cell.angle_alpha   90.00
_cell.angle_beta   90.00
_cell.angle_gamma   90.00
#
_symmetry.space_group_name_H-M   'P 1'
#
loop_
_entity.id
_entity.type
_entity.pdbx_description
1 polymer ?
#
loop_
_entity_poly.entity_id
_entity_poly.type
_entity_poly.pdbx_seq_one_letter_code
_entity_poly.pdbx_strand_id
1 'polypeptide(L)'
;MGHTFFTEDGIEAYNRLENNFALKTIPSMNLLNTDQTPAGFWIVSGRNYVIGNHAVASRRYGLWFRPERSLTGTSVNTPMDAHPINIPVLEFRDNVAHSNGKYGLRVFDIFLPNEPSVFRDTFVWRNGKAGFTATVVGQVGFDGMIAVQNGKVVFEGRTTQVSSWDVNYIRNALIVDYIDLPLHESYGVFEDSF
;
A
#
# COMPACT_ATOMS: atom_id res chain seq x y z
N MET A 1 -14.56 9.84 -7.28
CA MET A 1 -13.20 9.38 -7.69
C MET A 1 -12.71 8.40 -6.62
N GLY A 2 -12.81 7.10 -6.79
CA GLY A 2 -12.41 6.13 -5.76
C GLY A 2 -10.89 6.01 -5.59
N HIS A 3 -10.17 5.88 -6.70
CA HIS A 3 -8.70 5.82 -6.73
C HIS A 3 -8.17 6.83 -7.75
N THR A 4 -6.95 7.37 -7.52
CA THR A 4 -6.35 8.30 -8.48
C THR A 4 -5.61 7.53 -9.58
N PHE A 5 -4.77 6.59 -9.20
CA PHE A 5 -4.08 5.66 -10.10
C PHE A 5 -4.38 4.23 -9.64
N PHE A 6 -4.71 3.34 -10.57
CA PHE A 6 -4.96 1.95 -10.20
C PHE A 6 -4.68 0.96 -11.32
N THR A 7 -4.34 -0.25 -10.90
CA THR A 7 -4.40 -1.48 -11.69
C THR A 7 -5.48 -2.35 -11.03
N GLU A 8 -6.38 -2.97 -11.79
CA GLU A 8 -7.61 -3.52 -11.22
C GLU A 8 -7.69 -5.04 -11.26
N ASP A 9 -7.37 -5.63 -12.40
CA ASP A 9 -7.71 -7.02 -12.69
C ASP A 9 -6.68 -8.04 -12.18
N GLY A 10 -5.46 -7.61 -11.93
CA GLY A 10 -4.37 -8.46 -11.45
C GLY A 10 -3.49 -9.08 -12.55
N ILE A 11 -3.87 -8.94 -13.83
CA ILE A 11 -3.03 -9.35 -14.96
C ILE A 11 -2.16 -8.22 -15.51
N GLU A 12 -2.44 -7.00 -15.13
CA GLU A 12 -1.69 -5.83 -15.61
C GLU A 12 -0.22 -5.97 -15.21
N ALA A 13 0.61 -5.97 -16.22
CA ALA A 13 2.03 -6.19 -16.06
C ALA A 13 2.85 -5.19 -16.85
N TYR A 14 4.04 -4.92 -16.34
CA TYR A 14 5.05 -4.06 -16.97
C TYR A 14 4.60 -2.60 -17.15
N ASN A 15 3.51 -2.19 -16.52
CA ASN A 15 3.14 -0.79 -16.47
C ASN A 15 4.13 -0.02 -15.61
N ARG A 16 4.37 1.22 -15.97
CA ARG A 16 5.27 2.12 -15.26
C ARG A 16 4.48 3.28 -14.66
N LEU A 17 4.30 3.23 -13.35
CA LEU A 17 3.79 4.33 -12.55
C LEU A 17 4.99 5.04 -11.95
N GLU A 18 5.47 6.09 -12.59
CA GLU A 18 6.72 6.74 -12.22
C GLU A 18 6.54 8.26 -12.05
N ASN A 19 7.01 8.77 -10.91
CA ASN A 19 7.04 10.20 -10.60
C ASN A 19 5.66 10.89 -10.72
N ASN A 20 4.60 10.16 -10.39
CA ASN A 20 3.25 10.70 -10.40
C ASN A 20 2.90 11.30 -9.04
N PHE A 21 1.96 12.23 -9.05
CA PHE A 21 1.45 12.90 -7.85
C PHE A 21 -0.06 12.69 -7.72
N ALA A 22 -0.47 12.02 -6.64
CA ALA A 22 -1.87 11.83 -6.27
C ALA A 22 -2.23 12.72 -5.07
N LEU A 23 -3.15 13.65 -5.27
CA LEU A 23 -3.56 14.59 -4.23
C LEU A 23 -5.05 14.49 -3.92
N LYS A 24 -5.38 14.39 -2.64
CA LYS A 24 -6.74 14.51 -2.11
C LYS A 24 -7.72 13.52 -2.75
N THR A 25 -7.35 12.25 -2.77
CA THR A 25 -8.23 11.18 -3.26
C THR A 25 -9.37 10.95 -2.26
N ILE A 26 -10.61 11.04 -2.74
CA ILE A 26 -11.82 10.92 -1.91
C ILE A 26 -12.67 9.71 -2.32
N PRO A 27 -13.53 9.19 -1.43
CA PRO A 27 -14.44 8.10 -1.76
C PRO A 27 -15.35 8.45 -2.94
N SER A 28 -15.76 7.42 -3.66
CA SER A 28 -16.79 7.49 -4.67
C SER A 28 -17.85 6.42 -4.40
N MET A 29 -19.09 6.71 -4.75
CA MET A 29 -20.21 5.76 -4.69
C MET A 29 -20.42 5.05 -6.03
N ASN A 30 -19.41 5.02 -6.87
CA ASN A 30 -19.44 4.40 -8.19
C ASN A 30 -19.42 2.85 -8.11
N LEU A 31 -19.18 2.21 -9.24
CA LEU A 31 -19.42 0.77 -9.47
C LEU A 31 -18.54 -0.16 -8.62
N LEU A 32 -17.35 0.25 -8.24
CA LEU A 32 -16.44 -0.60 -7.48
C LEU A 32 -16.62 -0.38 -5.98
N ASN A 33 -16.86 -1.45 -5.23
CA ASN A 33 -16.95 -1.38 -3.77
C ASN A 33 -15.66 -0.80 -3.13
N THR A 34 -14.52 -1.00 -3.76
CA THR A 34 -13.23 -0.44 -3.34
C THR A 34 -13.16 1.08 -3.44
N ASP A 35 -13.98 1.71 -4.27
CA ASP A 35 -14.06 3.16 -4.43
C ASP A 35 -14.45 3.90 -3.15
N GLN A 36 -15.11 3.22 -2.23
CA GLN A 36 -15.43 3.75 -0.89
C GLN A 36 -14.19 3.78 0.03
N THR A 37 -13.13 3.09 -0.35
CA THR A 37 -11.87 3.03 0.39
C THR A 37 -10.72 3.62 -0.43
N PRO A 38 -10.73 4.94 -0.68
CA PRO A 38 -9.87 5.57 -1.67
C PRO A 38 -8.38 5.42 -1.37
N ALA A 39 -7.61 5.27 -2.45
CA ALA A 39 -6.16 5.27 -2.40
C ALA A 39 -5.58 6.23 -3.46
N GLY A 40 -4.49 6.89 -3.14
CA GLY A 40 -3.71 7.61 -4.15
C GLY A 40 -3.26 6.67 -5.26
N PHE A 41 -2.70 5.53 -4.88
CA PHE A 41 -2.32 4.46 -5.79
C PHE A 41 -2.87 3.12 -5.26
N TRP A 42 -3.65 2.42 -6.08
CA TRP A 42 -4.13 1.07 -5.80
C TRP A 42 -3.52 0.10 -6.81
N ILE A 43 -2.70 -0.82 -6.33
CA ILE A 43 -1.91 -1.74 -7.14
C ILE A 43 -2.31 -3.18 -6.79
N VAL A 44 -2.80 -3.92 -7.77
CA VAL A 44 -3.28 -5.31 -7.59
C VAL A 44 -2.24 -6.34 -8.03
N SER A 45 -1.33 -5.99 -8.92
CA SER A 45 -0.28 -6.91 -9.40
C SER A 45 1.12 -6.40 -9.08
N GLY A 46 1.96 -7.27 -8.52
CA GLY A 46 3.38 -6.98 -8.28
C GLY A 46 4.21 -6.80 -9.54
N ARG A 47 3.73 -7.27 -10.69
CA ARG A 47 4.47 -7.25 -11.96
C ARG A 47 4.48 -5.88 -12.64
N ASN A 48 4.53 -4.81 -11.84
CA ASN A 48 4.56 -3.43 -12.31
C ASN A 48 5.72 -2.65 -11.68
N TYR A 49 6.06 -1.52 -12.29
CA TYR A 49 7.03 -0.56 -11.77
C TYR A 49 6.29 0.57 -11.05
N VAL A 50 6.55 0.74 -9.78
CA VAL A 50 5.94 1.77 -8.92
C VAL A 50 7.07 2.58 -8.28
N ILE A 51 7.49 3.65 -8.94
CA ILE A 51 8.76 4.33 -8.65
C ILE A 51 8.54 5.83 -8.46
N GLY A 52 9.05 6.41 -7.39
CA GLY A 52 9.10 7.85 -7.19
C GLY A 52 7.72 8.53 -7.09
N ASN A 53 6.66 7.77 -6.81
CA ASN A 53 5.32 8.33 -6.75
C ASN A 53 5.05 9.00 -5.40
N HIS A 54 4.19 10.00 -5.40
CA HIS A 54 3.85 10.78 -4.22
C HIS A 54 2.33 10.79 -4.00
N ALA A 55 1.88 10.24 -2.87
CA ALA A 55 0.48 10.15 -2.48
C ALA A 55 0.18 10.98 -1.24
N VAL A 56 -0.66 12.01 -1.39
CA VAL A 56 -0.92 13.01 -0.36
C VAL A 56 -2.42 13.19 -0.10
N ALA A 57 -2.78 13.27 1.17
CA ALA A 57 -4.12 13.65 1.62
C ALA A 57 -5.25 12.79 1.02
N SER A 58 -4.98 11.52 0.73
CA SER A 58 -6.05 10.57 0.44
C SER A 58 -6.89 10.34 1.70
N ARG A 59 -8.19 10.20 1.53
CA ARG A 59 -9.08 9.96 2.68
C ARG A 59 -8.76 8.68 3.44
N ARG A 60 -8.16 7.68 2.80
CA ARG A 60 -7.74 6.43 3.47
C ARG A 60 -6.29 6.09 3.22
N TYR A 61 -5.91 5.67 2.01
CA TYR A 61 -4.61 5.09 1.74
C TYR A 61 -3.79 5.95 0.79
N GLY A 62 -2.51 6.11 1.06
CA GLY A 62 -1.57 6.69 0.11
C GLY A 62 -1.27 5.69 -1.01
N LEU A 63 -0.53 4.66 -0.66
CA LEU A 63 -0.13 3.55 -1.53
C LEU A 63 -0.80 2.27 -1.01
N TRP A 64 -1.67 1.66 -1.80
CA TRP A 64 -2.37 0.45 -1.44
C TRP A 64 -1.99 -0.67 -2.38
N PHE A 65 -1.09 -1.54 -1.94
CA PHE A 65 -0.75 -2.77 -2.61
C PHE A 65 -1.68 -3.87 -2.11
N ARG A 66 -2.61 -4.29 -2.97
CA ARG A 66 -3.66 -5.26 -2.62
C ARG A 66 -3.80 -6.30 -3.71
N PRO A 67 -2.89 -7.28 -3.75
CA PRO A 67 -3.04 -8.39 -4.69
C PRO A 67 -4.24 -9.25 -4.30
N GLU A 68 -4.96 -9.72 -5.31
CA GLU A 68 -6.11 -10.60 -5.14
C GLU A 68 -5.70 -12.07 -5.27
N ARG A 69 -6.49 -12.99 -4.71
CA ARG A 69 -6.22 -14.44 -4.80
C ARG A 69 -6.38 -14.98 -6.21
N SER A 70 -7.24 -14.37 -6.99
CA SER A 70 -7.53 -14.70 -8.39
C SER A 70 -7.74 -13.43 -9.18
N LEU A 71 -7.77 -13.55 -10.47
CA LEU A 71 -8.09 -12.43 -11.36
C LEU A 71 -9.49 -11.89 -11.08
N THR A 72 -9.65 -10.59 -11.25
CA THR A 72 -10.90 -9.87 -11.02
C THR A 72 -11.34 -9.10 -12.26
N GLY A 73 -12.40 -8.33 -12.15
CA GLY A 73 -12.88 -7.46 -13.21
C GLY A 73 -13.16 -8.20 -14.52
N THR A 74 -12.74 -7.61 -15.62
CA THR A 74 -12.92 -8.16 -16.95
C THR A 74 -12.03 -9.37 -17.22
N SER A 75 -10.97 -9.53 -16.46
CA SER A 75 -9.97 -10.61 -16.64
C SER A 75 -10.37 -11.94 -15.97
N VAL A 76 -11.47 -11.99 -15.25
CA VAL A 76 -11.94 -13.21 -14.53
C VAL A 76 -12.11 -14.43 -15.43
N ASN A 77 -12.45 -14.22 -16.70
CA ASN A 77 -12.67 -15.28 -17.68
C ASN A 77 -11.45 -15.52 -18.59
N THR A 78 -10.32 -14.88 -18.29
CA THR A 78 -9.09 -15.07 -19.07
C THR A 78 -8.56 -16.50 -18.79
N PRO A 79 -8.20 -17.29 -19.81
CA PRO A 79 -7.67 -18.63 -19.61
C PRO A 79 -6.22 -18.60 -19.12
N MET A 80 -5.98 -17.91 -18.01
CA MET A 80 -4.70 -17.75 -17.38
C MET A 80 -4.83 -18.12 -15.90
N ASP A 81 -4.05 -19.10 -15.47
CA ASP A 81 -3.93 -19.45 -14.06
C ASP A 81 -2.98 -18.47 -13.37
N ALA A 82 -3.50 -17.30 -13.06
CA ALA A 82 -2.75 -16.25 -12.40
C ALA A 82 -3.34 -15.94 -11.02
N HIS A 83 -2.45 -16.00 -10.03
CA HIS A 83 -2.75 -15.65 -8.66
C HIS A 83 -1.93 -14.41 -8.28
N PRO A 84 -2.49 -13.20 -8.37
CA PRO A 84 -1.76 -11.96 -8.06
C PRO A 84 -1.04 -11.97 -6.72
N ILE A 85 -1.61 -12.65 -5.72
CA ILE A 85 -0.97 -12.82 -4.39
C ILE A 85 0.39 -13.54 -4.44
N ASN A 86 0.65 -14.31 -5.49
CA ASN A 86 1.89 -15.07 -5.65
C ASN A 86 2.87 -14.42 -6.62
N ILE A 87 2.50 -13.31 -7.24
CA ILE A 87 3.33 -12.59 -8.19
C ILE A 87 4.28 -11.66 -7.43
N PRO A 88 5.61 -11.87 -7.53
CA PRO A 88 6.56 -11.01 -6.84
C PRO A 88 6.52 -9.57 -7.34
N VAL A 89 6.92 -8.66 -6.46
CA VAL A 89 7.07 -7.24 -6.82
C VAL A 89 8.24 -7.09 -7.79
N LEU A 90 7.98 -6.54 -8.96
CA LEU A 90 9.01 -6.27 -9.95
C LEU A 90 9.90 -5.11 -9.50
N GLU A 91 9.30 -3.96 -9.21
CA GLU A 91 10.01 -2.83 -8.62
C GLU A 91 9.05 -1.89 -7.88
N PHE A 92 9.33 -1.64 -6.61
CA PHE A 92 8.59 -0.69 -5.77
C PHE A 92 9.58 0.07 -4.91
N ARG A 93 9.86 1.31 -5.27
CA ARG A 93 10.87 2.12 -4.57
C ARG A 93 10.68 3.63 -4.68
N ASP A 94 11.37 4.36 -3.83
CA ASP A 94 11.44 5.83 -3.82
C ASP A 94 10.06 6.51 -3.71
N ASN A 95 9.08 5.79 -3.19
CA ASN A 95 7.73 6.32 -3.09
C ASN A 95 7.54 7.11 -1.79
N VAL A 96 6.64 8.07 -1.85
CA VAL A 96 6.31 8.96 -0.74
C VAL A 96 4.82 8.92 -0.46
N ALA A 97 4.42 8.78 0.82
CA ALA A 97 3.01 8.86 1.19
C ALA A 97 2.82 9.55 2.55
N HIS A 98 2.07 10.66 2.56
CA HIS A 98 1.86 11.39 3.80
C HIS A 98 0.49 12.05 3.93
N SER A 99 0.15 12.39 5.15
CA SER A 99 -1.12 13.09 5.45
C SER A 99 -2.36 12.33 4.96
N ASN A 100 -2.26 11.01 4.79
CA ASN A 100 -3.39 10.18 4.40
C ASN A 100 -4.21 9.78 5.63
N GLY A 101 -5.51 9.60 5.47
CA GLY A 101 -6.42 9.38 6.59
C GLY A 101 -6.17 8.08 7.37
N LYS A 102 -5.61 7.05 6.75
CA LYS A 102 -5.29 5.80 7.44
C LYS A 102 -3.82 5.38 7.30
N TYR A 103 -3.39 4.93 6.13
CA TYR A 103 -2.07 4.34 5.92
C TYR A 103 -1.28 5.08 4.85
N GLY A 104 0.02 5.21 5.07
CA GLY A 104 0.95 5.64 4.03
C GLY A 104 1.13 4.54 2.98
N LEU A 105 1.68 3.40 3.37
CA LEU A 105 1.76 2.18 2.56
C LEU A 105 0.97 1.06 3.23
N ARG A 106 0.10 0.41 2.47
CA ARG A 106 -0.65 -0.76 2.93
C ARG A 106 -0.44 -1.94 1.99
N VAL A 107 0.17 -3.00 2.49
CA VAL A 107 0.22 -4.32 1.84
C VAL A 107 -0.89 -5.17 2.46
N PHE A 108 -1.95 -5.43 1.71
CA PHE A 108 -3.19 -6.03 2.22
C PHE A 108 -4.00 -6.71 1.10
N ASP A 109 -4.65 -7.81 1.29
CA ASP A 109 -4.92 -8.61 2.50
C ASP A 109 -3.84 -9.69 2.72
N ILE A 110 -3.55 -10.47 1.69
CA ILE A 110 -2.57 -11.56 1.66
C ILE A 110 -1.61 -11.30 0.52
N PHE A 111 -0.32 -11.48 0.78
CA PHE A 111 0.72 -11.42 -0.24
C PHE A 111 1.80 -12.45 0.05
N LEU A 112 1.80 -13.53 -0.73
CA LEU A 112 2.67 -14.69 -0.60
C LEU A 112 3.40 -14.94 -1.93
N PRO A 113 4.28 -14.03 -2.35
CA PRO A 113 4.96 -14.15 -3.63
C PRO A 113 5.82 -15.42 -3.71
N ASN A 114 5.94 -15.96 -4.93
CA ASN A 114 6.75 -17.17 -5.19
C ASN A 114 8.26 -16.91 -5.07
N GLU A 115 8.66 -15.66 -5.11
CA GLU A 115 10.05 -15.21 -4.95
C GLU A 115 10.09 -14.00 -4.01
N PRO A 116 11.23 -13.72 -3.35
CA PRO A 116 11.36 -12.60 -2.45
C PRO A 116 10.96 -11.27 -3.09
N SER A 117 10.11 -10.53 -2.41
CA SER A 117 9.60 -9.22 -2.84
C SER A 117 10.03 -8.14 -1.87
N VAL A 118 10.50 -7.01 -2.37
CA VAL A 118 11.03 -5.94 -1.53
C VAL A 118 10.41 -4.60 -1.89
N PHE A 119 9.81 -3.96 -0.88
CA PHE A 119 9.41 -2.56 -0.91
C PHE A 119 10.58 -1.72 -0.41
N ARG A 120 11.09 -0.80 -1.24
CA ARG A 120 12.33 -0.07 -0.96
C ARG A 120 12.11 1.42 -0.79
N ASP A 121 12.97 2.03 0.01
CA ASP A 121 13.18 3.49 0.05
C ASP A 121 11.87 4.29 0.01
N THR A 122 10.92 3.88 0.83
CA THR A 122 9.60 4.54 0.90
C THR A 122 9.52 5.43 2.13
N PHE A 123 9.17 6.69 1.91
CA PHE A 123 9.02 7.66 2.98
C PHE A 123 7.54 7.89 3.33
N VAL A 124 7.16 7.64 4.58
CA VAL A 124 5.79 7.79 5.05
C VAL A 124 5.72 8.64 6.32
N TRP A 125 4.90 9.69 6.33
CA TRP A 125 4.74 10.51 7.54
C TRP A 125 3.35 11.11 7.69
N ARG A 126 2.97 11.39 8.94
CA ARG A 126 1.69 12.00 9.29
C ARG A 126 0.47 11.32 8.66
N ASN A 127 0.49 9.99 8.60
CA ASN A 127 -0.68 9.21 8.20
C ASN A 127 -1.51 8.87 9.44
N GLY A 128 -2.84 8.94 9.35
CA GLY A 128 -3.73 8.94 10.50
C GLY A 128 -3.75 7.66 11.34
N LYS A 129 -3.48 6.49 10.76
CA LYS A 129 -3.42 5.22 11.51
C LYS A 129 -2.01 4.64 11.58
N ALA A 130 -1.37 4.40 10.47
CA ALA A 130 -0.01 3.87 10.47
C ALA A 130 0.81 4.38 9.29
N GLY A 131 2.13 4.42 9.43
CA GLY A 131 3.04 4.72 8.34
C GLY A 131 2.96 3.65 7.26
N PHE A 132 3.26 2.41 7.63
CA PHE A 132 3.10 1.28 6.73
C PHE A 132 2.58 0.03 7.47
N THR A 133 1.95 -0.86 6.71
CA THR A 133 1.38 -2.09 7.26
C THR A 133 1.49 -3.24 6.28
N ALA A 134 1.68 -4.44 6.82
CA ALA A 134 1.60 -5.69 6.08
C ALA A 134 0.74 -6.68 6.86
N THR A 135 -0.27 -7.29 6.22
CA THR A 135 -1.21 -8.15 6.95
C THR A 135 -0.73 -9.61 6.93
N VAL A 136 -1.03 -10.37 5.92
CA VAL A 136 -0.53 -11.76 5.80
C VAL A 136 0.51 -11.79 4.70
N VAL A 137 1.78 -11.89 5.07
CA VAL A 137 2.88 -11.83 4.10
C VAL A 137 3.89 -12.94 4.32
N GLY A 138 4.49 -13.42 3.24
CA GLY A 138 5.63 -14.34 3.24
C GLY A 138 6.64 -13.90 2.20
N GLN A 139 7.92 -14.03 2.47
CA GLN A 139 9.02 -13.59 1.61
C GLN A 139 8.99 -12.09 1.26
N VAL A 140 8.56 -11.24 2.19
CA VAL A 140 8.40 -9.80 1.95
C VAL A 140 9.38 -9.00 2.80
N GLY A 141 10.14 -8.15 2.15
CA GLY A 141 11.07 -7.22 2.78
C GLY A 141 10.60 -5.77 2.69
N PHE A 142 10.87 -5.01 3.74
CA PHE A 142 10.81 -3.55 3.78
C PHE A 142 12.23 -3.03 4.01
N ASP A 143 12.82 -2.39 3.03
CA ASP A 143 14.21 -1.95 3.03
C ASP A 143 14.32 -0.45 2.79
N GLY A 144 15.05 0.26 3.63
CA GLY A 144 15.21 1.72 3.51
C GLY A 144 13.94 2.51 3.84
N MET A 145 13.03 1.97 4.64
CA MET A 145 11.79 2.67 5.01
C MET A 145 12.09 3.84 5.95
N ILE A 146 11.52 5.00 5.64
CA ILE A 146 11.53 6.15 6.56
C ILE A 146 10.10 6.42 6.99
N ALA A 147 9.83 6.29 8.29
CA ALA A 147 8.50 6.49 8.84
C ALA A 147 8.53 7.44 10.03
N VAL A 148 7.87 8.59 9.90
CA VAL A 148 7.95 9.69 10.86
C VAL A 148 6.57 10.18 11.26
N GLN A 149 6.32 10.34 12.57
CA GLN A 149 5.10 10.97 13.10
C GLN A 149 3.81 10.42 12.48
N ASN A 150 3.70 9.10 12.33
CA ASN A 150 2.46 8.49 11.91
C ASN A 150 1.53 8.27 13.11
N GLY A 151 0.22 8.22 12.89
CA GLY A 151 -0.81 8.25 13.92
C GLY A 151 -0.64 7.25 15.07
N LYS A 152 -1.36 6.13 15.07
CA LYS A 152 -1.34 5.20 16.22
C LYS A 152 -0.13 4.27 16.26
N VAL A 153 0.41 3.92 15.10
CA VAL A 153 1.58 3.04 14.97
C VAL A 153 2.39 3.43 13.74
N VAL A 154 3.69 3.22 13.81
CA VAL A 154 4.56 3.44 12.66
C VAL A 154 4.51 2.26 11.70
N PHE A 155 4.55 1.05 12.24
CA PHE A 155 4.39 -0.20 11.50
C PHE A 155 3.37 -1.10 12.20
N GLU A 156 2.40 -1.60 11.44
CA GLU A 156 1.47 -2.63 11.88
C GLU A 156 1.70 -3.87 11.00
N GLY A 157 2.25 -4.93 11.58
CA GLY A 157 2.53 -6.17 10.89
C GLY A 157 1.76 -7.34 11.48
N ARG A 158 1.14 -8.14 10.61
CA ARG A 158 0.63 -9.47 10.95
C ARG A 158 1.21 -10.43 9.92
N THR A 159 2.22 -11.16 10.31
CA THR A 159 2.86 -12.13 9.43
C THR A 159 2.36 -13.52 9.77
N THR A 160 2.05 -14.30 8.76
CA THR A 160 1.87 -15.74 8.91
C THR A 160 3.05 -16.41 8.27
N GLN A 161 3.76 -17.18 9.01
CA GLN A 161 4.82 -18.02 8.46
C GLN A 161 4.16 -19.19 7.74
N VAL A 162 4.22 -19.19 6.42
CA VAL A 162 3.62 -20.24 5.60
C VAL A 162 4.58 -21.40 5.40
N SER A 163 5.90 -21.11 5.41
CA SER A 163 6.96 -22.10 5.37
C SER A 163 8.16 -21.68 6.23
N SER A 164 9.01 -22.62 6.57
CA SER A 164 10.27 -22.34 7.30
C SER A 164 11.28 -21.52 6.50
N TRP A 165 11.05 -21.34 5.22
CA TRP A 165 11.90 -20.59 4.29
C TRP A 165 11.42 -19.16 4.06
N ASP A 166 10.21 -18.81 4.51
CA ASP A 166 9.61 -17.50 4.32
C ASP A 166 10.18 -16.50 5.31
N VAL A 167 11.15 -15.73 4.88
CA VAL A 167 11.76 -14.68 5.70
C VAL A 167 11.13 -13.35 5.37
N ASN A 168 10.43 -12.78 6.36
CA ASN A 168 9.97 -11.39 6.32
C ASN A 168 10.96 -10.53 7.11
N TYR A 169 11.28 -9.34 6.62
CA TYR A 169 12.21 -8.46 7.30
C TYR A 169 11.89 -6.98 7.13
N ILE A 170 12.35 -6.21 8.09
CA ILE A 170 12.50 -4.76 7.98
C ILE A 170 13.97 -4.47 8.23
N ARG A 171 14.62 -3.74 7.33
CA ARG A 171 16.03 -3.36 7.50
C ARG A 171 16.29 -1.94 6.98
N ASN A 172 17.40 -1.37 7.42
CA ASN A 172 17.81 -0.02 7.03
C ASN A 172 16.71 1.02 7.25
N ALA A 173 15.84 0.81 8.24
CA ALA A 173 14.68 1.66 8.48
C ALA A 173 15.01 2.77 9.49
N LEU A 174 14.53 3.97 9.20
CA LEU A 174 14.45 5.07 10.16
C LEU A 174 12.99 5.20 10.63
N ILE A 175 12.76 4.88 11.89
CA ILE A 175 11.44 4.96 12.49
C ILE A 175 11.50 6.00 13.60
N VAL A 176 10.76 7.08 13.44
CA VAL A 176 10.62 8.13 14.46
C VAL A 176 9.19 8.13 14.93
N ASP A 177 9.01 7.70 16.17
CA ASP A 177 7.69 7.62 16.79
C ASP A 177 7.06 9.00 16.98
N TYR A 178 5.79 8.99 17.33
CA TYR A 178 5.02 10.18 17.56
C TYR A 178 5.64 11.01 18.69
N ILE A 179 6.13 12.18 18.35
CA ILE A 179 6.42 13.20 19.36
C ILE A 179 5.06 13.81 19.68
N ASP A 180 4.67 13.76 20.95
CA ASP A 180 3.42 14.33 21.45
C ASP A 180 3.44 15.86 21.32
N LEU A 181 3.47 16.32 20.08
CA LEU A 181 3.15 17.68 19.75
C LEU A 181 1.64 17.79 19.83
N PRO A 182 1.10 18.74 20.60
CA PRO A 182 -0.34 18.93 20.62
C PRO A 182 -0.81 19.03 19.19
N LEU A 183 -1.54 17.99 18.75
CA LEU A 183 -2.21 18.02 17.45
C LEU A 183 -3.14 19.22 17.51
N HIS A 184 -2.77 20.30 16.88
CA HIS A 184 -3.74 21.32 16.58
C HIS A 184 -4.84 20.60 15.82
N GLU A 185 -6.07 20.73 16.29
CA GLU A 185 -7.29 20.12 15.76
C GLU A 185 -7.56 20.41 14.27
N SER A 186 -6.65 21.12 13.63
CA SER A 186 -6.72 21.51 12.22
C SER A 186 -6.30 20.43 11.21
N TYR A 187 -5.72 19.33 11.63
CA TYR A 187 -5.53 18.18 10.74
C TYR A 187 -6.75 17.30 10.89
N GLY A 188 -7.65 17.39 9.95
CA GLY A 188 -8.91 16.68 9.97
C GLY A 188 -8.75 15.23 10.37
N VAL A 189 -8.90 14.95 11.65
CA VAL A 189 -9.24 13.63 12.14
C VAL A 189 -10.61 13.36 11.60
N PHE A 190 -10.67 12.68 10.47
CA PHE A 190 -11.92 12.17 9.96
C PHE A 190 -12.29 10.99 10.85
N GLU A 191 -13.06 11.27 11.90
CA GLU A 191 -13.71 10.21 12.64
C GLU A 191 -14.59 9.43 11.68
N ASP A 192 -14.26 8.16 11.49
CA ASP A 192 -15.16 7.20 10.89
C ASP A 192 -16.28 6.92 11.90
N SER A 193 -17.33 7.70 11.86
CA SER A 193 -18.63 7.26 12.34
C SER A 193 -19.26 6.42 11.21
N PHE A 194 -18.95 5.11 11.19
CA PHE A 194 -19.77 4.01 10.62
C PHE A 194 -19.13 2.68 11.03
#